data_439ade185c47e00033b04d69cf925197
#
_entry.id   439ade185c47e00033b04d69cf925197
#
_cell.length_a   1.000
_cell.length_b   1.000
_cell.length_c   1.000
_cell.angle_alpha   90.00
_cell.angle_beta   90.00
_cell.angle_gamma   90.00
#
_symmetry.space_group_name_H-M   'P 1'
#
loop_
_entity.id
_entity.type
_entity.pdbx_description
1 polymer ?
#
loop_
_entity_poly.entity_id
_entity_poly.type
_entity_poly.pdbx_seq_one_letter_code
_entity_poly.pdbx_strand_id
1 'polypeptide(L)'
;MNPESLLLSCSINNKGLTVLSETYAGGFAGALANTSAVNCTVNSTNTFEVKSTSDYAGGFAGIASLGWSADLGKGDTKNNLLGGVVDLVVKLLSSNADISPSLLSLAGVNPSYILGATVSGPLNLSGVDYVGGMTGRGNGAYIASSSADYLNKVSYWRNKVYDTASVSVKDVELSGVQSITGKNFVGGIAGSLGTAKVAGLLNDTLGLASYLGFTVDKVTVTGPTTGLSITGEQRIGGGFGDAIGGSINTVTIKNLKSVTGNNRVGGMIGLAGPGDLADTGGLTVNLLGLNHLLQVKNLLKVASGVRVTINDSHVIGVADGLTVKATGTNSDGGVVDYVAGGFVGKSHSCEINKSDVKNLKEVSANDTDGYAGGFIGTSQTGGLADVASEEDLKGWITKDTSVL
;
A
#
# COMPACT_ATOMS: atom_id res chain seq x y z
N MET A 1 -14.91 -4.48 -22.77
CA MET A 1 -13.62 -4.80 -22.12
C MET A 1 -12.80 -3.52 -22.11
N ASN A 2 -12.51 -2.97 -20.94
CA ASN A 2 -11.55 -1.87 -20.87
C ASN A 2 -10.15 -2.45 -21.10
N PRO A 3 -9.41 -1.97 -22.09
CA PRO A 3 -8.08 -2.47 -22.35
C PRO A 3 -7.15 -2.04 -21.18
N GLU A 4 -6.59 -3.01 -20.51
CA GLU A 4 -5.43 -2.81 -19.65
C GLU A 4 -4.25 -2.39 -20.53
N SER A 5 -3.41 -1.47 -20.07
CA SER A 5 -2.17 -1.15 -20.78
C SER A 5 -1.09 -2.15 -20.39
N LEU A 6 -0.36 -2.66 -21.37
CA LEU A 6 0.78 -3.55 -21.16
C LEU A 6 2.08 -2.90 -21.62
N LEU A 7 3.03 -2.79 -20.71
CA LEU A 7 4.41 -2.40 -20.96
C LEU A 7 5.29 -3.62 -20.74
N LEU A 8 5.84 -4.19 -21.79
CA LEU A 8 6.61 -5.43 -21.71
C LEU A 8 8.06 -5.17 -22.12
N SER A 9 8.99 -5.48 -21.22
CA SER A 9 10.44 -5.37 -21.45
C SER A 9 10.90 -4.00 -21.94
N CYS A 10 10.24 -2.94 -21.46
CA CYS A 10 10.62 -1.57 -21.76
C CYS A 10 11.79 -1.12 -20.89
N SER A 11 12.71 -0.34 -21.42
CA SER A 11 13.90 0.09 -20.68
C SER A 11 14.27 1.54 -20.87
N ILE A 12 14.76 2.14 -19.79
CA ILE A 12 15.45 3.43 -19.77
C ILE A 12 16.89 3.14 -19.36
N ASN A 13 17.85 3.46 -20.23
CA ASN A 13 19.28 3.28 -19.96
C ASN A 13 20.03 4.56 -20.26
N ASN A 14 20.46 5.28 -19.26
CA ASN A 14 21.07 6.58 -19.35
C ASN A 14 22.37 6.70 -18.54
N LYS A 15 23.22 7.67 -18.89
CA LYS A 15 24.34 8.06 -18.03
C LYS A 15 23.88 8.88 -16.83
N GLY A 16 22.87 9.73 -17.03
CA GLY A 16 22.25 10.52 -15.98
C GLY A 16 20.76 10.63 -16.23
N LEU A 17 19.95 10.48 -15.19
CA LEU A 17 18.51 10.63 -15.22
C LEU A 17 18.08 11.55 -14.08
N THR A 18 17.36 12.60 -14.44
CA THR A 18 16.70 13.49 -13.48
C THR A 18 15.22 13.60 -13.88
N VAL A 19 14.34 13.25 -12.97
CA VAL A 19 12.89 13.33 -13.13
C VAL A 19 12.34 14.29 -12.09
N LEU A 20 11.71 15.35 -12.54
CA LEU A 20 11.11 16.38 -11.69
C LEU A 20 9.62 16.52 -12.00
N SER A 21 8.80 16.60 -10.97
CA SER A 21 7.38 16.85 -11.07
C SER A 21 6.88 17.59 -9.83
N GLU A 22 5.78 18.27 -9.96
CA GLU A 22 5.10 18.83 -8.80
C GLU A 22 4.43 17.71 -7.98
N THR A 23 3.66 16.83 -8.62
CA THR A 23 2.83 15.85 -7.90
C THR A 23 3.28 14.40 -8.10
N TYR A 24 3.50 13.95 -9.32
CA TYR A 24 3.78 12.54 -9.63
C TYR A 24 5.13 12.41 -10.32
N ALA A 25 6.17 12.05 -9.60
CA ALA A 25 7.50 11.78 -10.14
C ALA A 25 7.79 10.27 -10.10
N GLY A 26 8.18 9.70 -11.23
CA GLY A 26 8.60 8.30 -11.29
C GLY A 26 9.68 8.10 -12.34
N GLY A 27 10.73 7.37 -12.01
CA GLY A 27 11.84 7.12 -12.91
C GLY A 27 11.43 6.45 -14.22
N PHE A 28 10.39 5.61 -14.19
CA PHE A 28 9.80 4.97 -15.37
C PHE A 28 8.47 5.61 -15.77
N ALA A 29 7.58 5.85 -14.80
CA ALA A 29 6.27 6.44 -15.05
C ALA A 29 5.83 7.33 -13.88
N GLY A 30 5.26 8.51 -14.16
CA GLY A 30 4.63 9.33 -13.11
C GLY A 30 3.47 8.61 -12.45
N ALA A 31 2.61 7.96 -13.27
CA ALA A 31 1.47 7.18 -12.78
C ALA A 31 1.25 5.92 -13.63
N LEU A 32 0.94 4.83 -12.96
CA LEU A 32 0.43 3.59 -13.53
C LEU A 32 -0.99 3.37 -13.01
N ALA A 33 -1.97 3.39 -13.89
CA ALA A 33 -3.36 3.14 -13.57
C ALA A 33 -3.90 2.09 -14.55
N ASN A 34 -4.43 0.98 -14.05
CA ASN A 34 -4.84 -0.15 -14.88
C ASN A 34 -3.74 -0.56 -15.89
N THR A 35 -2.52 -0.60 -15.42
CA THR A 35 -1.34 -0.80 -16.27
C THR A 35 -0.47 -1.91 -15.71
N SER A 36 -0.03 -2.80 -16.59
CA SER A 36 0.92 -3.85 -16.27
C SER A 36 2.28 -3.54 -16.87
N ALA A 37 3.27 -3.27 -16.02
CA ALA A 37 4.67 -3.12 -16.39
C ALA A 37 5.41 -4.42 -16.04
N VAL A 38 5.87 -5.15 -17.06
CA VAL A 38 6.48 -6.47 -16.91
C VAL A 38 7.90 -6.45 -17.45
N ASN A 39 8.86 -6.86 -16.60
CA ASN A 39 10.30 -6.88 -16.91
C ASN A 39 10.83 -5.53 -17.43
N CYS A 40 10.24 -4.43 -16.95
CA CYS A 40 10.67 -3.09 -17.32
C CYS A 40 11.84 -2.62 -16.44
N THR A 41 12.74 -1.83 -17.00
CA THR A 41 13.97 -1.43 -16.30
C THR A 41 14.22 0.07 -16.37
N VAL A 42 14.74 0.63 -15.28
CA VAL A 42 15.32 1.97 -15.23
C VAL A 42 16.75 1.84 -14.74
N ASN A 43 17.69 2.26 -15.55
CA ASN A 43 19.10 2.24 -15.20
C ASN A 43 19.76 3.58 -15.49
N SER A 44 20.48 4.10 -14.50
CA SER A 44 21.32 5.29 -14.65
C SER A 44 22.68 5.06 -14.00
N THR A 45 23.77 5.33 -14.71
CA THR A 45 25.11 4.95 -14.24
C THR A 45 25.79 6.02 -13.39
N ASN A 46 25.47 7.31 -13.58
CA ASN A 46 26.18 8.41 -12.90
C ASN A 46 25.28 9.20 -11.94
N THR A 47 24.12 9.63 -12.43
CA THR A 47 23.18 10.42 -11.64
C THR A 47 21.79 9.85 -11.83
N PHE A 48 21.10 9.58 -10.72
CA PHE A 48 19.71 9.18 -10.76
C PHE A 48 18.97 9.95 -9.66
N GLU A 49 18.21 10.94 -10.07
CA GLU A 49 17.43 11.79 -9.19
C GLU A 49 15.96 11.72 -9.59
N VAL A 50 15.07 11.45 -8.63
CA VAL A 50 13.63 11.56 -8.80
C VAL A 50 13.10 12.45 -7.69
N LYS A 51 12.40 13.51 -8.07
CA LYS A 51 11.91 14.50 -7.13
C LYS A 51 10.47 14.91 -7.43
N SER A 52 9.62 14.83 -6.41
CA SER A 52 8.34 15.53 -6.38
C SER A 52 8.42 16.72 -5.41
N THR A 53 7.85 17.86 -5.77
CA THR A 53 7.80 19.02 -4.87
C THR A 53 6.55 19.05 -4.00
N SER A 54 5.58 18.17 -4.26
CA SER A 54 4.35 17.98 -3.49
C SER A 54 4.27 16.54 -2.95
N ASP A 55 3.70 15.59 -3.73
CA ASP A 55 3.24 14.34 -3.18
C ASP A 55 4.12 13.13 -3.55
N TYR A 56 3.83 12.48 -4.68
CA TYR A 56 4.25 11.11 -4.97
C TYR A 56 5.60 11.04 -5.68
N ALA A 57 6.59 10.42 -5.07
CA ALA A 57 7.87 10.15 -5.70
C ALA A 57 8.23 8.66 -5.63
N GLY A 58 8.53 8.05 -6.78
CA GLY A 58 8.93 6.65 -6.88
C GLY A 58 10.11 6.45 -7.83
N GLY A 59 11.06 5.59 -7.47
CA GLY A 59 12.17 5.27 -8.35
C GLY A 59 11.73 4.60 -9.65
N PHE A 60 10.60 3.87 -9.63
CA PHE A 60 9.95 3.32 -10.82
C PHE A 60 8.68 4.10 -11.16
N ALA A 61 7.69 4.17 -10.26
CA ALA A 61 6.43 4.87 -10.49
C ALA A 61 6.07 5.81 -9.34
N GLY A 62 5.61 7.03 -9.63
CA GLY A 62 5.09 7.92 -8.59
C GLY A 62 3.90 7.31 -7.87
N ILE A 63 2.93 6.79 -8.63
CA ILE A 63 1.76 6.08 -8.10
C ILE A 63 1.46 4.83 -8.95
N ALA A 64 1.02 3.75 -8.29
CA ALA A 64 0.44 2.57 -8.92
C ALA A 64 -0.94 2.30 -8.32
N SER A 65 -2.00 2.39 -9.11
CA SER A 65 -3.38 2.31 -8.63
C SER A 65 -4.29 1.51 -9.54
N LEU A 66 -5.51 1.27 -9.07
CA LEU A 66 -6.58 0.79 -9.95
C LEU A 66 -6.88 1.82 -11.05
N GLY A 67 -7.22 1.35 -12.23
CA GLY A 67 -7.66 2.21 -13.31
C GLY A 67 -9.01 2.88 -13.02
N TRP A 68 -9.16 4.10 -13.47
CA TRP A 68 -10.38 4.93 -13.33
C TRP A 68 -11.54 4.48 -14.24
N SER A 69 -11.55 3.27 -14.73
CA SER A 69 -12.63 2.78 -15.61
C SER A 69 -13.99 2.65 -14.92
N ALA A 70 -14.05 2.91 -13.62
CA ALA A 70 -15.27 2.87 -12.83
C ALA A 70 -15.75 4.26 -12.38
N ASP A 71 -15.53 5.31 -13.14
CA ASP A 71 -16.30 6.55 -12.95
C ASP A 71 -17.71 6.35 -13.55
N LEU A 72 -18.44 5.39 -12.98
CA LEU A 72 -19.84 5.13 -13.29
C LEU A 72 -20.79 6.18 -12.67
N GLY A 73 -20.22 7.24 -12.06
CA GLY A 73 -20.96 8.24 -11.32
C GLY A 73 -21.42 9.48 -12.09
N LYS A 74 -21.01 9.68 -13.35
CA LYS A 74 -21.30 10.94 -14.05
C LYS A 74 -21.93 10.81 -15.45
N GLY A 75 -22.35 9.64 -15.86
CA GLY A 75 -23.00 9.43 -17.17
C GLY A 75 -24.41 8.87 -17.04
N ASP A 76 -25.34 9.44 -17.75
CA ASP A 76 -26.76 9.07 -17.90
C ASP A 76 -26.98 7.64 -18.47
N THR A 77 -26.39 6.63 -17.85
CA THR A 77 -26.61 5.23 -18.26
C THR A 77 -27.56 4.51 -17.30
N LYS A 78 -28.78 5.04 -17.24
CA LYS A 78 -29.84 4.51 -16.34
C LYS A 78 -30.34 3.09 -16.66
N ASN A 79 -29.91 2.41 -17.70
CA ASN A 79 -30.78 1.31 -18.13
C ASN A 79 -30.19 -0.08 -18.35
N ASN A 80 -28.88 -0.39 -18.41
CA ASN A 80 -28.50 -1.80 -18.63
C ASN A 80 -27.21 -2.29 -17.99
N LEU A 81 -26.28 -1.44 -17.58
CA LEU A 81 -25.03 -1.89 -16.95
C LEU A 81 -25.16 -2.08 -15.43
N LEU A 82 -26.00 -1.26 -14.80
CA LEU A 82 -26.25 -1.31 -13.35
C LEU A 82 -26.87 -2.62 -12.87
N GLY A 83 -27.79 -3.22 -13.65
CA GLY A 83 -28.41 -4.49 -13.28
C GLY A 83 -27.42 -5.66 -13.20
N GLY A 84 -26.47 -5.73 -14.12
CA GLY A 84 -25.45 -6.78 -14.14
C GLY A 84 -24.41 -6.63 -13.02
N VAL A 85 -24.07 -5.40 -12.66
CA VAL A 85 -23.11 -5.13 -11.57
C VAL A 85 -23.75 -5.35 -10.20
N VAL A 86 -25.04 -5.00 -10.02
CA VAL A 86 -25.80 -5.29 -8.79
C VAL A 86 -25.97 -6.80 -8.60
N ASP A 87 -26.30 -7.54 -9.64
CA ASP A 87 -26.44 -9.01 -9.59
C ASP A 87 -25.10 -9.68 -9.26
N LEU A 88 -23.99 -9.14 -9.77
CA LEU A 88 -22.64 -9.60 -9.46
C LEU A 88 -22.27 -9.36 -7.98
N VAL A 89 -22.56 -8.17 -7.45
CA VAL A 89 -22.31 -7.82 -6.04
C VAL A 89 -23.16 -8.66 -5.09
N VAL A 90 -24.44 -8.87 -5.42
CA VAL A 90 -25.34 -9.74 -4.64
C VAL A 90 -24.85 -11.18 -4.64
N LYS A 91 -24.36 -11.70 -5.76
CA LYS A 91 -23.76 -13.05 -5.85
C LYS A 91 -22.47 -13.16 -5.07
N LEU A 92 -21.64 -12.12 -5.04
CA LEU A 92 -20.42 -12.04 -4.22
C LEU A 92 -20.72 -12.09 -2.73
N LEU A 93 -21.71 -11.36 -2.28
CA LEU A 93 -22.11 -11.30 -0.86
C LEU A 93 -22.77 -12.60 -0.39
N SER A 94 -23.43 -13.33 -1.29
CA SER A 94 -24.12 -14.57 -0.96
C SER A 94 -23.21 -15.81 -0.99
N SER A 95 -22.01 -15.73 -1.57
CA SER A 95 -21.20 -16.93 -1.85
C SER A 95 -20.00 -17.14 -0.94
N ASN A 96 -19.67 -16.28 0.01
CA ASN A 96 -18.44 -16.35 0.81
C ASN A 96 -17.15 -16.60 -0.04
N ALA A 97 -17.18 -16.25 -1.32
CA ALA A 97 -16.10 -16.53 -2.24
C ALA A 97 -15.03 -15.42 -2.15
N ASP A 98 -13.77 -15.82 -2.09
CA ASP A 98 -12.65 -14.92 -2.29
C ASP A 98 -12.87 -14.11 -3.57
N ILE A 99 -12.75 -12.78 -3.47
CA ILE A 99 -12.84 -11.90 -4.63
C ILE A 99 -11.66 -12.22 -5.55
N SER A 100 -11.90 -13.05 -6.54
CA SER A 100 -10.85 -13.42 -7.47
C SER A 100 -10.56 -12.28 -8.45
N PRO A 101 -9.31 -12.14 -8.92
CA PRO A 101 -8.97 -11.17 -9.97
C PRO A 101 -9.85 -11.28 -11.23
N SER A 102 -10.39 -12.47 -11.51
CA SER A 102 -11.31 -12.70 -12.63
C SER A 102 -12.66 -11.99 -12.44
N LEU A 103 -13.12 -11.83 -11.20
CA LEU A 103 -14.37 -11.13 -10.90
C LEU A 103 -14.21 -9.61 -11.05
N LEU A 104 -13.04 -9.09 -10.63
CA LEU A 104 -12.66 -7.70 -10.82
C LEU A 104 -12.60 -7.32 -12.30
N SER A 105 -12.13 -8.23 -13.14
CA SER A 105 -12.07 -7.97 -14.59
C SER A 105 -13.44 -7.91 -15.27
N LEU A 106 -14.44 -8.58 -14.73
CA LEU A 106 -15.82 -8.45 -15.19
C LEU A 106 -16.40 -7.05 -14.89
N ALA A 107 -15.98 -6.45 -13.78
CA ALA A 107 -16.33 -5.07 -13.43
C ALA A 107 -15.50 -4.02 -14.19
N GLY A 108 -14.54 -4.43 -15.02
CA GLY A 108 -13.66 -3.53 -15.76
C GLY A 108 -12.60 -2.84 -14.90
N VAL A 109 -12.37 -3.33 -13.68
CA VAL A 109 -11.38 -2.79 -12.74
C VAL A 109 -10.22 -3.76 -12.64
N ASN A 110 -9.04 -3.34 -13.07
CA ASN A 110 -7.82 -4.13 -12.92
C ASN A 110 -6.82 -3.39 -12.03
N PRO A 111 -6.09 -4.11 -11.16
CA PRO A 111 -4.96 -3.55 -10.44
C PRO A 111 -3.84 -3.14 -11.40
N SER A 112 -2.94 -2.29 -10.93
CA SER A 112 -1.67 -2.09 -11.61
C SER A 112 -0.67 -3.13 -11.15
N TYR A 113 0.09 -3.69 -12.10
CA TYR A 113 1.09 -4.70 -11.87
C TYR A 113 2.48 -4.16 -12.22
N ILE A 114 3.42 -4.25 -11.27
CA ILE A 114 4.84 -4.00 -11.47
C ILE A 114 5.53 -5.35 -11.26
N LEU A 115 5.77 -6.08 -12.35
CA LEU A 115 6.28 -7.46 -12.31
C LEU A 115 7.69 -7.54 -12.87
N GLY A 116 8.64 -8.10 -12.07
CA GLY A 116 10.01 -8.29 -12.49
C GLY A 116 10.73 -6.98 -12.86
N ALA A 117 10.33 -5.87 -12.28
CA ALA A 117 10.90 -4.56 -12.59
C ALA A 117 12.26 -4.37 -11.92
N THR A 118 13.16 -3.66 -12.61
CA THR A 118 14.48 -3.33 -12.09
C THR A 118 14.71 -1.83 -12.09
N VAL A 119 15.18 -1.31 -10.96
CA VAL A 119 15.68 0.07 -10.82
C VAL A 119 17.11 0.00 -10.35
N SER A 120 18.05 0.58 -11.11
CA SER A 120 19.46 0.51 -10.77
C SER A 120 20.20 1.84 -11.00
N GLY A 121 21.19 2.11 -10.14
CA GLY A 121 22.02 3.30 -10.20
C GLY A 121 22.04 4.09 -8.89
N PRO A 122 22.81 5.17 -8.83
CA PRO A 122 22.97 5.98 -7.62
C PRO A 122 21.70 6.84 -7.37
N LEU A 123 20.58 6.15 -7.06
CA LEU A 123 19.28 6.78 -6.88
C LEU A 123 19.22 7.64 -5.61
N ASN A 124 18.89 8.90 -5.79
CA ASN A 124 18.47 9.83 -4.76
C ASN A 124 17.00 10.21 -5.00
N LEU A 125 16.18 9.90 -4.04
CA LEU A 125 14.75 10.08 -4.13
C LEU A 125 14.26 11.07 -3.10
N SER A 126 13.50 12.08 -3.52
CA SER A 126 12.96 13.08 -2.61
C SER A 126 11.53 13.48 -2.96
N GLY A 127 10.74 13.77 -1.93
CA GLY A 127 9.35 14.23 -2.05
C GLY A 127 8.86 14.82 -0.75
N VAL A 128 7.61 15.25 -0.73
CA VAL A 128 6.95 15.66 0.52
C VAL A 128 6.23 14.45 1.11
N ASP A 129 5.22 13.93 0.43
CA ASP A 129 4.47 12.78 0.89
C ASP A 129 4.68 11.57 -0.06
N TYR A 130 4.48 10.37 0.44
CA TYR A 130 4.50 9.13 -0.33
C TYR A 130 5.76 8.93 -1.19
N VAL A 131 6.89 8.73 -0.52
CA VAL A 131 8.19 8.57 -1.19
C VAL A 131 8.67 7.12 -1.08
N GLY A 132 8.89 6.44 -2.20
CA GLY A 132 9.28 5.03 -2.19
C GLY A 132 10.15 4.59 -3.36
N GLY A 133 11.10 3.69 -3.11
CA GLY A 133 12.08 3.25 -4.09
C GLY A 133 11.48 2.64 -5.36
N MET A 134 10.38 1.88 -5.27
CA MET A 134 9.61 1.42 -6.43
C MET A 134 8.43 2.35 -6.71
N THR A 135 7.60 2.62 -5.72
CA THR A 135 6.44 3.50 -5.91
C THR A 135 6.24 4.41 -4.71
N GLY A 136 5.85 5.66 -4.95
CA GLY A 136 5.45 6.55 -3.87
C GLY A 136 4.22 6.00 -3.15
N ARG A 137 3.18 5.63 -3.89
CA ARG A 137 1.96 5.03 -3.34
C ARG A 137 1.45 3.89 -4.23
N GLY A 138 0.99 2.81 -3.59
CA GLY A 138 0.33 1.68 -4.25
C GLY A 138 -1.02 1.37 -3.60
N ASN A 139 -2.12 1.47 -4.35
CA ASN A 139 -3.46 1.12 -3.90
C ASN A 139 -3.93 -0.13 -4.62
N GLY A 140 -4.01 -1.27 -3.92
CA GLY A 140 -4.32 -2.56 -4.50
C GLY A 140 -3.30 -3.01 -5.57
N ALA A 141 -2.08 -2.47 -5.53
CA ALA A 141 -1.05 -2.73 -6.52
C ALA A 141 -0.31 -4.05 -6.24
N TYR A 142 0.20 -4.66 -7.30
CA TYR A 142 1.09 -5.82 -7.23
C TYR A 142 2.52 -5.39 -7.59
N ILE A 143 3.46 -5.62 -6.67
CA ILE A 143 4.89 -5.43 -6.87
C ILE A 143 5.54 -6.79 -6.64
N ALA A 144 5.76 -7.56 -7.71
CA ALA A 144 6.10 -8.96 -7.56
C ALA A 144 7.00 -9.47 -8.70
N SER A 145 7.51 -10.70 -8.54
CA SER A 145 8.22 -11.37 -9.62
C SER A 145 7.36 -11.55 -10.87
N SER A 146 7.97 -11.63 -12.04
CA SER A 146 7.30 -11.95 -13.30
C SER A 146 7.08 -13.48 -13.49
N SER A 147 6.75 -14.17 -12.39
CA SER A 147 6.41 -15.60 -12.43
C SER A 147 5.02 -15.83 -13.04
N ALA A 148 4.77 -17.06 -13.49
CA ALA A 148 3.49 -17.45 -14.06
C ALA A 148 2.31 -17.20 -13.10
N ASP A 149 2.53 -17.31 -11.78
CA ASP A 149 1.52 -17.07 -10.76
C ASP A 149 0.97 -15.63 -10.79
N TYR A 150 1.84 -14.67 -11.12
CA TYR A 150 1.47 -13.26 -11.26
C TYR A 150 1.09 -12.87 -12.68
N LEU A 151 1.82 -13.36 -13.70
CA LEU A 151 1.48 -13.12 -15.10
C LEU A 151 0.06 -13.58 -15.44
N ASN A 152 -0.36 -14.73 -14.93
CA ASN A 152 -1.72 -15.24 -15.14
C ASN A 152 -2.83 -14.36 -14.52
N LYS A 153 -2.50 -13.42 -13.64
CA LYS A 153 -3.44 -12.43 -13.11
C LYS A 153 -3.64 -11.25 -14.07
N VAL A 154 -2.66 -10.97 -14.91
CA VAL A 154 -2.70 -9.89 -15.91
C VAL A 154 -3.58 -10.28 -17.08
N SER A 155 -4.44 -9.38 -17.54
CA SER A 155 -5.45 -9.68 -18.56
C SER A 155 -4.90 -10.28 -19.86
N TYR A 156 -3.75 -9.83 -20.31
CA TYR A 156 -3.13 -10.32 -21.54
C TYR A 156 -2.75 -11.79 -21.49
N TRP A 157 -2.18 -12.27 -20.36
CA TRP A 157 -1.85 -13.68 -20.20
C TRP A 157 -3.07 -14.52 -19.83
N ARG A 158 -3.92 -13.99 -18.96
CA ARG A 158 -5.19 -14.65 -18.61
C ARG A 158 -6.06 -14.91 -19.83
N ASN A 159 -6.07 -13.98 -20.79
CA ASN A 159 -6.81 -14.11 -22.05
C ASN A 159 -6.01 -14.84 -23.15
N LYS A 160 -4.86 -15.41 -22.81
CA LYS A 160 -3.97 -16.15 -23.76
C LYS A 160 -3.52 -15.31 -24.95
N VAL A 161 -3.37 -14.00 -24.77
CA VAL A 161 -2.79 -13.12 -25.80
C VAL A 161 -1.29 -13.31 -25.91
N TYR A 162 -0.64 -13.62 -24.80
CA TYR A 162 0.77 -13.93 -24.71
C TYR A 162 0.99 -15.28 -24.02
N ASP A 163 2.06 -15.98 -24.41
CA ASP A 163 2.49 -17.19 -23.71
C ASP A 163 3.38 -16.80 -22.50
N THR A 164 3.00 -17.22 -21.31
CA THR A 164 3.78 -16.98 -20.10
C THR A 164 5.18 -17.61 -20.18
N ALA A 165 5.33 -18.72 -20.89
CA ALA A 165 6.62 -19.39 -21.08
C ALA A 165 7.62 -18.55 -21.91
N SER A 166 7.14 -17.59 -22.70
CA SER A 166 7.98 -16.68 -23.47
C SER A 166 8.59 -15.55 -22.65
N VAL A 167 8.10 -15.33 -21.40
CA VAL A 167 8.55 -14.26 -20.53
C VAL A 167 9.56 -14.81 -19.53
N SER A 168 10.77 -14.26 -19.53
CA SER A 168 11.76 -14.63 -18.52
C SER A 168 11.30 -14.22 -17.13
N VAL A 169 11.37 -15.15 -16.18
CA VAL A 169 11.04 -14.86 -14.78
C VAL A 169 12.13 -14.01 -14.17
N LYS A 170 11.74 -12.88 -13.60
CA LYS A 170 12.61 -11.96 -12.87
C LYS A 170 11.96 -11.55 -11.56
N ASP A 171 12.77 -11.37 -10.53
CA ASP A 171 12.34 -10.75 -9.30
C ASP A 171 12.40 -9.22 -9.43
N VAL A 172 11.77 -8.52 -8.51
CA VAL A 172 11.85 -7.05 -8.45
C VAL A 172 13.11 -6.64 -7.72
N GLU A 173 13.91 -5.79 -8.35
CA GLU A 173 15.20 -5.37 -7.80
C GLU A 173 15.35 -3.85 -7.82
N LEU A 174 15.80 -3.32 -6.67
CA LEU A 174 16.33 -1.96 -6.56
C LEU A 174 17.77 -2.03 -6.09
N SER A 175 18.68 -1.44 -6.83
CA SER A 175 20.09 -1.44 -6.49
C SER A 175 20.74 -0.06 -6.60
N GLY A 176 21.68 0.22 -5.71
CA GLY A 176 22.40 1.46 -5.68
C GLY A 176 21.62 2.65 -5.08
N VAL A 177 20.50 2.40 -4.41
CA VAL A 177 19.69 3.44 -3.75
C VAL A 177 20.51 4.07 -2.64
N GLN A 178 20.82 5.37 -2.76
CA GLN A 178 21.68 6.08 -1.82
C GLN A 178 20.89 6.74 -0.69
N SER A 179 19.86 7.47 -1.04
CA SER A 179 19.02 8.18 -0.08
C SER A 179 17.56 8.25 -0.52
N ILE A 180 16.66 8.16 0.45
CA ILE A 180 15.24 8.40 0.28
C ILE A 180 14.80 9.38 1.36
N THR A 181 14.29 10.53 0.95
CA THR A 181 13.91 11.61 1.85
C THR A 181 12.50 12.11 1.54
N GLY A 182 11.67 12.22 2.57
CA GLY A 182 10.33 12.77 2.45
C GLY A 182 9.88 13.39 3.76
N LYS A 183 8.66 13.85 3.82
CA LYS A 183 8.04 14.29 5.06
C LYS A 183 7.23 13.14 5.66
N ASN A 184 6.24 12.63 4.93
CA ASN A 184 5.37 11.57 5.41
C ASN A 184 5.42 10.35 4.48
N PHE A 185 5.19 9.17 5.03
CA PHE A 185 5.09 7.91 4.28
C PHE A 185 6.32 7.64 3.40
N VAL A 186 7.44 7.36 4.03
CA VAL A 186 8.72 7.15 3.34
C VAL A 186 9.19 5.71 3.49
N GLY A 187 9.53 5.05 2.39
CA GLY A 187 9.97 3.65 2.40
C GLY A 187 10.92 3.27 1.27
N GLY A 188 11.76 2.27 1.51
CA GLY A 188 12.73 1.76 0.53
C GLY A 188 12.09 1.11 -0.70
N ILE A 189 10.87 0.58 -0.57
CA ILE A 189 10.07 0.00 -1.66
C ILE A 189 8.90 0.92 -1.98
N ALA A 190 8.09 1.24 -0.97
CA ALA A 190 6.94 2.11 -1.17
C ALA A 190 6.75 3.06 0.01
N GLY A 191 6.33 4.29 -0.29
CA GLY A 191 5.92 5.23 0.75
C GLY A 191 4.67 4.74 1.48
N SER A 192 3.65 4.35 0.73
CA SER A 192 2.42 3.77 1.27
C SER A 192 1.87 2.68 0.35
N LEU A 193 1.48 1.57 0.95
CA LEU A 193 0.68 0.54 0.29
C LEU A 193 -0.63 0.36 1.03
N GLY A 194 -1.73 0.41 0.29
CA GLY A 194 -3.07 0.31 0.85
C GLY A 194 -4.03 -0.52 0.03
N THR A 195 -5.18 -0.79 0.63
CA THR A 195 -6.31 -1.36 -0.09
C THR A 195 -6.85 -0.35 -1.10
N ALA A 196 -7.30 -0.84 -2.24
CA ALA A 196 -7.99 -0.02 -3.23
C ALA A 196 -9.50 -0.27 -3.20
N LYS A 197 -10.28 0.81 -3.30
CA LYS A 197 -11.73 0.74 -3.43
C LYS A 197 -12.10 0.28 -4.84
N VAL A 198 -12.73 -0.88 -4.95
CA VAL A 198 -13.05 -1.51 -6.25
C VAL A 198 -14.39 -1.05 -6.79
N ALA A 199 -15.36 -0.80 -5.95
CA ALA A 199 -16.66 -0.26 -6.33
C ALA A 199 -17.25 0.53 -5.17
N GLY A 200 -17.69 1.75 -5.44
CA GLY A 200 -18.67 2.46 -4.65
C GLY A 200 -19.99 2.39 -5.41
N LEU A 201 -20.69 1.26 -5.28
CA LEU A 201 -21.96 1.08 -5.95
C LEU A 201 -23.04 1.73 -5.12
N LEU A 202 -23.76 2.67 -5.74
CA LEU A 202 -25.00 3.25 -5.22
C LEU A 202 -24.82 4.22 -4.06
N ASN A 203 -24.46 5.44 -4.39
CA ASN A 203 -24.32 6.54 -3.42
C ASN A 203 -25.57 6.80 -2.56
N ASP A 204 -26.73 6.22 -2.86
CA ASP A 204 -27.98 6.56 -2.18
C ASP A 204 -28.81 5.40 -1.60
N THR A 205 -28.45 4.13 -1.83
CA THR A 205 -29.29 3.02 -1.34
C THR A 205 -28.54 1.83 -0.73
N LEU A 206 -27.31 1.54 -1.11
CA LEU A 206 -26.47 0.47 -0.54
C LEU A 206 -25.02 0.79 -0.84
N GLY A 207 -24.35 1.46 0.06
CA GLY A 207 -22.92 1.76 -0.07
C GLY A 207 -22.05 0.55 0.21
N LEU A 208 -22.10 -0.50 -0.63
CA LEU A 208 -21.19 -1.63 -0.57
C LEU A 208 -19.97 -1.30 -1.41
N ALA A 209 -18.84 -1.01 -0.76
CA ALA A 209 -17.55 -0.91 -1.40
C ALA A 209 -16.73 -2.15 -1.04
N SER A 210 -16.21 -2.84 -2.03
CA SER A 210 -15.21 -3.87 -1.81
C SER A 210 -13.81 -3.32 -2.08
N TYR A 211 -12.84 -3.83 -1.35
CA TYR A 211 -11.46 -3.36 -1.39
C TYR A 211 -10.53 -4.49 -1.82
N LEU A 212 -9.56 -4.16 -2.65
CA LEU A 212 -8.49 -5.05 -3.05
C LEU A 212 -7.23 -4.71 -2.25
N GLY A 213 -6.67 -5.69 -1.56
CA GLY A 213 -5.38 -5.58 -0.87
C GLY A 213 -4.21 -5.49 -1.85
N PHE A 214 -3.09 -4.95 -1.38
CA PHE A 214 -1.84 -4.97 -2.13
C PHE A 214 -1.12 -6.32 -2.00
N THR A 215 -0.20 -6.59 -2.94
CA THR A 215 0.72 -7.74 -2.87
C THR A 215 2.14 -7.28 -3.20
N VAL A 216 3.09 -7.64 -2.32
CA VAL A 216 4.52 -7.51 -2.56
C VAL A 216 5.15 -8.88 -2.41
N ASP A 217 5.87 -9.35 -3.44
CA ASP A 217 6.52 -10.67 -3.41
C ASP A 217 7.82 -10.69 -4.21
N LYS A 218 8.86 -11.28 -3.60
CA LYS A 218 10.20 -11.41 -4.19
C LYS A 218 10.78 -10.06 -4.63
N VAL A 219 10.93 -9.17 -3.66
CA VAL A 219 11.48 -7.82 -3.85
C VAL A 219 12.77 -7.68 -3.06
N THR A 220 13.83 -7.24 -3.71
CA THR A 220 15.11 -6.93 -3.06
C THR A 220 15.47 -5.46 -3.26
N VAL A 221 15.80 -4.80 -2.16
CA VAL A 221 16.40 -3.47 -2.16
C VAL A 221 17.85 -3.59 -1.66
N THR A 222 18.78 -3.06 -2.41
CA THR A 222 20.21 -3.07 -2.03
C THR A 222 20.77 -1.65 -2.05
N GLY A 223 21.05 -1.12 -0.87
CA GLY A 223 21.79 0.11 -0.71
C GLY A 223 23.27 -0.06 -1.09
N PRO A 224 24.02 1.03 -1.26
CA PRO A 224 25.47 0.98 -1.45
C PRO A 224 26.15 0.38 -0.21
N THR A 225 27.42 0.01 -0.34
CA THR A 225 28.20 -0.51 0.80
C THR A 225 28.35 0.50 1.94
N THR A 226 28.28 1.80 1.64
CA THR A 226 28.22 2.90 2.62
C THR A 226 26.90 3.00 3.36
N GLY A 227 25.87 2.32 2.85
CA GLY A 227 24.54 2.18 3.43
C GLY A 227 23.49 3.11 2.88
N LEU A 228 22.28 2.58 2.75
CA LEU A 228 21.05 3.31 2.43
C LEU A 228 20.56 4.06 3.67
N SER A 229 20.27 5.35 3.51
CA SER A 229 19.63 6.18 4.54
C SER A 229 18.22 6.60 4.12
N ILE A 230 17.26 6.42 5.02
CA ILE A 230 15.86 6.78 4.81
C ILE A 230 15.44 7.75 5.91
N THR A 231 14.93 8.91 5.50
CA THR A 231 14.64 10.00 6.44
C THR A 231 13.27 10.62 6.14
N GLY A 232 12.52 10.92 7.19
CA GLY A 232 11.25 11.62 7.09
C GLY A 232 10.73 12.10 8.44
N GLU A 233 9.44 12.40 8.50
CA GLU A 233 8.77 12.81 9.74
C GLU A 233 7.83 11.74 10.26
N GLN A 234 6.88 11.27 9.43
CA GLN A 234 5.84 10.35 9.89
C GLN A 234 5.78 9.07 9.05
N ARG A 235 5.70 7.92 9.70
CA ARG A 235 5.57 6.60 9.09
C ARG A 235 6.72 6.29 8.13
N ILE A 236 7.86 6.03 8.73
CA ILE A 236 9.10 5.80 8.00
C ILE A 236 9.52 4.34 8.15
N GLY A 237 9.78 3.69 7.03
CA GLY A 237 10.23 2.30 7.04
C GLY A 237 11.37 2.03 6.07
N GLY A 238 12.21 1.05 6.40
CA GLY A 238 13.26 0.57 5.49
C GLY A 238 12.70 0.00 4.19
N GLY A 239 11.52 -0.62 4.25
CA GLY A 239 10.75 -1.10 3.10
C GLY A 239 9.53 -0.24 2.81
N PHE A 240 8.71 0.04 3.82
CA PHE A 240 7.41 0.67 3.66
C PHE A 240 7.16 1.72 4.74
N GLY A 241 6.73 2.92 4.35
CA GLY A 241 6.28 3.94 5.30
C GLY A 241 5.03 3.47 6.03
N ASP A 242 4.01 3.06 5.28
CA ASP A 242 2.91 2.26 5.81
C ASP A 242 2.50 1.10 4.88
N ALA A 243 1.86 0.10 5.49
CA ALA A 243 1.29 -1.07 4.83
C ALA A 243 -0.07 -1.37 5.45
N ILE A 244 -1.15 -1.18 4.67
CA ILE A 244 -2.52 -1.25 5.15
C ILE A 244 -3.31 -2.27 4.32
N GLY A 245 -3.53 -3.46 4.87
CA GLY A 245 -4.33 -4.53 4.26
C GLY A 245 -3.72 -5.15 3.00
N GLY A 246 -2.95 -6.20 3.15
CA GLY A 246 -2.31 -6.89 2.03
C GLY A 246 -1.23 -7.88 2.47
N SER A 247 -0.41 -8.33 1.54
CA SER A 247 0.62 -9.32 1.80
C SER A 247 2.01 -8.85 1.35
N ILE A 248 2.99 -9.14 2.18
CA ILE A 248 4.42 -8.90 1.96
C ILE A 248 5.13 -10.25 2.11
N ASN A 249 5.70 -10.77 1.03
CA ASN A 249 6.34 -12.05 1.03
C ASN A 249 7.74 -11.94 0.41
N THR A 250 8.70 -12.61 1.01
CA THR A 250 10.07 -12.75 0.47
C THR A 250 10.69 -11.39 0.09
N VAL A 251 10.64 -10.45 1.03
CA VAL A 251 11.19 -9.11 0.85
C VAL A 251 12.51 -8.98 1.59
N THR A 252 13.54 -8.46 0.93
CA THR A 252 14.84 -8.25 1.56
C THR A 252 15.34 -6.84 1.34
N ILE A 253 15.68 -6.15 2.44
CA ILE A 253 16.36 -4.86 2.43
C ILE A 253 17.81 -5.08 2.88
N LYS A 254 18.78 -4.76 2.02
CA LYS A 254 20.21 -4.96 2.27
C LYS A 254 20.94 -3.64 2.37
N ASN A 255 22.00 -3.63 3.20
CA ASN A 255 22.84 -2.47 3.43
C ASN A 255 22.05 -1.25 3.92
N LEU A 256 21.08 -1.45 4.81
CA LEU A 256 20.37 -0.36 5.44
C LEU A 256 21.23 0.22 6.56
N LYS A 257 21.51 1.53 6.49
CA LYS A 257 22.33 2.25 7.48
C LYS A 257 21.48 2.89 8.55
N SER A 258 20.44 3.61 8.12
CA SER A 258 19.59 4.33 9.05
C SER A 258 18.16 4.50 8.54
N VAL A 259 17.21 4.40 9.46
CA VAL A 259 15.83 4.82 9.27
C VAL A 259 15.49 5.82 10.35
N THR A 260 15.24 7.06 9.98
CA THR A 260 15.02 8.15 10.93
C THR A 260 13.74 8.91 10.63
N GLY A 261 12.95 9.14 11.64
CA GLY A 261 11.70 9.91 11.54
C GLY A 261 11.30 10.51 12.88
N ASN A 262 10.23 11.29 12.89
CA ASN A 262 9.69 11.82 14.14
C ASN A 262 8.83 10.79 14.86
N ASN A 263 7.99 10.06 14.13
CA ASN A 263 7.12 9.04 14.71
C ASN A 263 6.95 7.80 13.81
N ARG A 264 6.60 6.66 14.41
CA ARG A 264 6.31 5.37 13.75
C ARG A 264 7.41 4.98 12.76
N VAL A 265 8.57 4.67 13.31
CA VAL A 265 9.77 4.33 12.55
C VAL A 265 10.07 2.84 12.67
N GLY A 266 10.25 2.16 11.54
CA GLY A 266 10.55 0.73 11.51
C GLY A 266 11.65 0.37 10.52
N GLY A 267 12.45 -0.62 10.84
CA GLY A 267 13.48 -1.13 9.92
C GLY A 267 12.89 -1.70 8.63
N MET A 268 11.69 -2.28 8.68
CA MET A 268 10.91 -2.70 7.52
C MET A 268 9.70 -1.79 7.30
N ILE A 269 8.85 -1.60 8.30
CA ILE A 269 7.56 -0.90 8.17
C ILE A 269 7.39 0.12 9.30
N GLY A 270 7.05 1.37 8.96
CA GLY A 270 6.70 2.40 9.95
C GLY A 270 5.38 2.09 10.66
N LEU A 271 4.31 1.86 9.88
CA LEU A 271 2.99 1.45 10.36
C LEU A 271 2.43 0.28 9.56
N ALA A 272 2.10 -0.82 10.23
CA ALA A 272 1.37 -1.94 9.64
C ALA A 272 -0.03 -2.02 10.24
N GLY A 273 -1.07 -2.11 9.41
CA GLY A 273 -2.45 -2.14 9.88
C GLY A 273 -3.42 -2.89 8.95
N PRO A 274 -4.62 -3.21 9.46
CA PRO A 274 -5.64 -3.84 8.65
C PRO A 274 -6.17 -2.86 7.61
N GLY A 275 -6.51 -3.37 6.43
CA GLY A 275 -7.22 -2.64 5.39
C GLY A 275 -8.73 -2.83 5.49
N ASP A 276 -9.47 -1.90 4.92
CA ASP A 276 -10.91 -2.03 4.81
C ASP A 276 -11.27 -3.14 3.81
N LEU A 277 -12.23 -3.99 4.17
CA LEU A 277 -12.76 -5.06 3.30
C LEU A 277 -14.02 -4.61 2.59
N ALA A 278 -14.85 -3.87 3.29
CA ALA A 278 -16.05 -3.26 2.76
C ALA A 278 -16.42 -2.02 3.59
N ASP A 279 -16.89 -1.00 2.90
CA ASP A 279 -17.53 0.17 3.51
C ASP A 279 -18.99 0.13 3.11
N THR A 280 -19.87 -0.18 4.07
CA THR A 280 -21.29 0.01 3.90
C THR A 280 -21.58 1.46 4.29
N GLY A 281 -21.38 2.40 3.38
CA GLY A 281 -21.82 3.78 3.60
C GLY A 281 -23.26 3.78 4.12
N GLY A 282 -23.51 4.47 5.24
CA GLY A 282 -24.73 4.51 6.02
C GLY A 282 -25.96 3.74 5.48
N LEU A 283 -26.22 2.56 5.98
CA LEU A 283 -27.37 1.77 5.60
C LEU A 283 -28.63 2.40 6.24
N THR A 284 -29.51 2.94 5.42
CA THR A 284 -30.84 3.35 5.88
C THR A 284 -31.76 2.14 5.74
N VAL A 285 -32.03 1.43 6.83
CA VAL A 285 -32.98 0.32 6.85
C VAL A 285 -34.36 0.85 7.16
N ASN A 286 -35.25 0.85 6.16
CA ASN A 286 -36.67 1.11 6.36
C ASN A 286 -37.35 -0.19 6.84
N LEU A 287 -37.45 -0.40 8.14
CA LEU A 287 -38.12 -1.56 8.70
C LEU A 287 -39.61 -1.24 8.87
N LEU A 288 -40.45 -1.87 8.04
CA LEU A 288 -41.89 -1.98 8.25
C LEU A 288 -42.72 -0.68 8.30
N GLY A 289 -42.42 0.32 7.47
CA GLY A 289 -43.31 1.47 7.34
C GLY A 289 -43.40 2.37 8.57
N LEU A 290 -42.52 2.20 9.54
CA LEU A 290 -42.36 3.10 10.65
C LEU A 290 -41.46 4.25 10.21
N ASN A 291 -41.95 5.47 10.31
CA ASN A 291 -41.26 6.71 9.93
C ASN A 291 -40.01 7.05 10.78
N HIS A 292 -39.45 6.09 11.46
CA HIS A 292 -38.19 6.22 12.19
C HIS A 292 -37.09 5.47 11.45
N LEU A 293 -36.35 6.21 10.66
CA LEU A 293 -35.10 5.76 10.06
C LEU A 293 -34.11 5.40 11.16
N LEU A 294 -33.81 4.14 11.33
CA LEU A 294 -32.56 3.75 11.96
C LEU A 294 -31.45 4.12 10.97
N GLN A 295 -30.92 5.32 11.13
CA GLN A 295 -29.66 5.68 10.46
C GLN A 295 -28.53 4.93 11.15
N VAL A 296 -28.27 3.74 10.67
CA VAL A 296 -27.08 3.01 11.05
C VAL A 296 -25.89 3.58 10.27
N LYS A 297 -25.43 4.74 10.71
CA LYS A 297 -24.18 5.30 10.24
C LYS A 297 -23.08 4.36 10.73
N ASN A 298 -22.35 3.74 9.79
CA ASN A 298 -21.19 2.87 10.04
C ASN A 298 -21.48 1.53 10.71
N LEU A 299 -22.63 0.88 10.48
CA LEU A 299 -22.95 -0.41 11.10
C LEU A 299 -22.00 -1.54 10.71
N LEU A 300 -21.33 -1.42 9.61
CA LEU A 300 -20.34 -2.37 9.15
C LEU A 300 -19.24 -1.61 8.38
N LYS A 301 -18.37 -0.93 9.08
CA LYS A 301 -16.99 -1.18 8.73
C LYS A 301 -16.80 -2.65 9.06
N VAL A 302 -17.09 -3.55 8.13
CA VAL A 302 -16.67 -4.95 8.23
C VAL A 302 -15.18 -4.90 8.22
N ALA A 303 -14.81 -4.59 9.40
CA ALA A 303 -13.52 -4.23 9.80
C ALA A 303 -12.62 -5.39 9.48
N SER A 304 -11.46 -5.05 9.08
CA SER A 304 -10.26 -5.83 9.30
C SER A 304 -10.26 -7.23 8.68
N GLY A 305 -10.92 -7.44 7.58
CA GLY A 305 -10.81 -8.72 6.90
C GLY A 305 -9.44 -8.90 6.25
N VAL A 306 -8.77 -7.84 5.83
CA VAL A 306 -7.44 -7.94 5.22
C VAL A 306 -6.38 -7.49 6.21
N ARG A 307 -5.83 -8.44 6.99
CA ARG A 307 -4.63 -8.21 7.80
C ARG A 307 -3.45 -7.92 6.88
N VAL A 308 -2.45 -7.22 7.40
CA VAL A 308 -1.13 -7.27 6.79
C VAL A 308 -0.48 -8.58 7.22
N THR A 309 -0.13 -9.42 6.25
CA THR A 309 0.68 -10.62 6.47
C THR A 309 2.07 -10.39 5.94
N ILE A 310 3.09 -10.69 6.75
CA ILE A 310 4.49 -10.54 6.40
C ILE A 310 5.16 -11.88 6.57
N ASN A 311 5.69 -12.43 5.49
CA ASN A 311 6.33 -13.73 5.50
C ASN A 311 7.72 -13.65 4.89
N ASP A 312 8.69 -14.36 5.49
CA ASP A 312 10.03 -14.56 4.95
C ASP A 312 10.69 -13.25 4.50
N SER A 313 10.64 -12.25 5.37
CA SER A 313 11.08 -10.90 5.04
C SER A 313 12.22 -10.44 5.96
N HIS A 314 13.26 -9.84 5.38
CA HIS A 314 14.53 -9.63 6.05
C HIS A 314 15.01 -8.19 5.94
N VAL A 315 15.50 -7.65 7.05
CA VAL A 315 16.21 -6.37 7.10
C VAL A 315 17.65 -6.64 7.49
N ILE A 316 18.59 -6.21 6.67
CA ILE A 316 20.02 -6.42 6.88
C ILE A 316 20.71 -5.06 6.90
N GLY A 317 21.18 -4.68 8.08
CA GLY A 317 21.97 -3.45 8.26
C GLY A 317 23.36 -3.55 7.62
N VAL A 318 24.01 -2.42 7.47
CA VAL A 318 25.44 -2.34 7.12
C VAL A 318 26.31 -3.03 8.20
N ALA A 319 27.58 -3.27 7.89
CA ALA A 319 28.51 -3.93 8.82
C ALA A 319 28.62 -3.20 10.17
N ASP A 320 28.60 -1.86 10.16
CA ASP A 320 28.66 -1.01 11.37
C ASP A 320 27.35 -0.98 12.15
N GLY A 321 26.29 -1.58 11.61
CA GLY A 321 24.99 -1.74 12.21
C GLY A 321 23.94 -0.74 11.72
N LEU A 322 22.67 -1.18 11.76
CA LEU A 322 21.47 -0.41 11.45
C LEU A 322 21.05 0.43 12.66
N THR A 323 20.76 1.69 12.44
CA THR A 323 20.11 2.57 13.42
C THR A 323 18.68 2.88 13.00
N VAL A 324 17.71 2.62 13.90
CA VAL A 324 16.29 2.96 13.73
C VAL A 324 15.90 3.96 14.81
N LYS A 325 15.46 5.15 14.40
CA LYS A 325 15.32 6.26 15.35
C LYS A 325 14.02 7.06 15.15
N ALA A 326 13.21 7.12 16.19
CA ALA A 326 12.11 8.08 16.30
C ALA A 326 12.58 9.29 17.11
N THR A 327 12.70 10.46 16.44
CA THR A 327 13.30 11.66 17.02
C THR A 327 12.31 12.67 17.53
N GLY A 328 11.01 12.35 17.49
CA GLY A 328 9.89 13.25 17.59
C GLY A 328 10.01 14.32 18.67
N THR A 329 9.68 15.54 18.25
CA THR A 329 9.32 16.63 19.14
C THR A 329 7.94 17.08 18.73
N ASN A 330 6.99 17.11 19.69
CA ASN A 330 5.63 17.60 19.43
C ASN A 330 5.66 19.07 19.03
N SER A 331 5.48 19.37 17.75
CA SER A 331 5.22 20.75 17.32
C SER A 331 3.73 21.09 17.23
N ASP A 332 2.81 20.10 17.19
CA ASP A 332 1.42 20.34 16.78
C ASP A 332 0.34 19.85 17.76
N GLY A 333 0.68 19.56 19.03
CA GLY A 333 -0.33 19.30 20.09
C GLY A 333 -1.24 18.08 19.89
N GLY A 334 -0.98 17.23 18.89
CA GLY A 334 -1.70 15.98 18.66
C GLY A 334 -1.13 14.81 19.44
N VAL A 335 -1.92 13.77 19.71
CA VAL A 335 -1.44 12.49 20.27
C VAL A 335 -0.51 11.86 19.24
N VAL A 336 0.79 11.97 19.45
CA VAL A 336 1.80 11.45 18.54
C VAL A 336 2.46 10.24 19.17
N ASP A 337 2.37 9.10 18.49
CA ASP A 337 3.05 7.88 18.91
C ASP A 337 4.54 7.93 18.50
N TYR A 338 5.43 8.28 19.40
CA TYR A 338 6.87 8.15 19.18
C TYR A 338 7.30 6.71 19.34
N VAL A 339 7.33 6.00 18.23
CA VAL A 339 7.53 4.55 18.25
C VAL A 339 8.63 4.17 17.28
N ALA A 340 9.63 3.44 17.76
CA ALA A 340 10.69 2.86 16.96
C ALA A 340 10.73 1.33 17.12
N GLY A 341 10.79 0.60 16.01
CA GLY A 341 10.97 -0.85 16.01
C GLY A 341 12.04 -1.29 15.02
N GLY A 342 12.88 -2.25 15.41
CA GLY A 342 13.91 -2.77 14.52
C GLY A 342 13.34 -3.34 13.22
N PHE A 343 12.11 -3.88 13.23
CA PHE A 343 11.39 -4.37 12.07
C PHE A 343 10.11 -3.55 11.81
N VAL A 344 9.18 -3.48 12.76
CA VAL A 344 7.94 -2.68 12.64
C VAL A 344 7.89 -1.62 13.73
N GLY A 345 7.66 -0.36 13.36
CA GLY A 345 7.43 0.72 14.32
C GLY A 345 6.15 0.48 15.12
N LYS A 346 5.01 0.58 14.47
CA LYS A 346 3.69 0.33 15.06
C LYS A 346 2.92 -0.73 14.27
N SER A 347 2.36 -1.69 14.97
CA SER A 347 1.56 -2.78 14.39
C SER A 347 0.15 -2.80 14.95
N HIS A 348 -0.84 -2.90 14.06
CA HIS A 348 -2.24 -3.18 14.38
C HIS A 348 -2.66 -4.47 13.68
N SER A 349 -3.00 -5.53 14.41
CA SER A 349 -3.50 -6.81 13.86
C SER A 349 -2.68 -7.34 12.68
N CYS A 350 -1.36 -7.35 12.81
CA CYS A 350 -0.43 -7.81 11.81
C CYS A 350 -0.02 -9.27 12.09
N GLU A 351 0.20 -10.06 11.04
CA GLU A 351 0.79 -11.40 11.16
C GLU A 351 2.20 -11.38 10.56
N ILE A 352 3.21 -11.76 11.34
CA ILE A 352 4.61 -11.76 10.92
C ILE A 352 5.20 -13.14 11.13
N ASN A 353 5.66 -13.76 10.05
CA ASN A 353 6.22 -15.11 10.06
C ASN A 353 7.61 -15.13 9.44
N LYS A 354 8.55 -15.92 10.02
CA LYS A 354 9.89 -16.20 9.47
C LYS A 354 10.66 -14.95 9.02
N SER A 355 10.49 -13.85 9.74
CA SER A 355 11.09 -12.56 9.38
C SER A 355 12.12 -12.14 10.43
N ASP A 356 13.16 -11.44 10.02
CA ASP A 356 14.26 -11.06 10.91
C ASP A 356 14.87 -9.68 10.60
N VAL A 357 15.65 -9.22 11.57
CA VAL A 357 16.55 -8.06 11.44
C VAL A 357 17.96 -8.49 11.81
N LYS A 358 18.91 -8.24 10.93
CA LYS A 358 20.33 -8.52 11.14
C LYS A 358 21.14 -7.24 11.20
N ASN A 359 22.25 -7.28 11.96
CA ASN A 359 23.14 -6.14 12.16
C ASN A 359 22.40 -4.90 12.69
N LEU A 360 21.46 -5.09 13.62
CA LEU A 360 20.81 -4.00 14.33
C LEU A 360 21.74 -3.46 15.41
N LYS A 361 22.05 -2.16 15.37
CA LYS A 361 22.92 -1.48 16.33
C LYS A 361 22.12 -0.74 17.38
N GLU A 362 21.12 0.00 16.95
CA GLU A 362 20.36 0.88 17.82
C GLU A 362 18.90 0.98 17.39
N VAL A 363 18.00 0.92 18.36
CA VAL A 363 16.60 1.34 18.22
C VAL A 363 16.31 2.33 19.32
N SER A 364 15.94 3.53 18.99
CA SER A 364 15.70 4.59 19.98
C SER A 364 14.45 5.42 19.66
N ALA A 365 13.76 5.83 20.70
CA ALA A 365 12.69 6.81 20.68
C ALA A 365 12.97 7.89 21.72
N ASN A 366 12.87 9.15 21.31
CA ASN A 366 13.47 10.28 22.06
C ASN A 366 12.54 10.94 23.08
N ASP A 367 11.32 10.48 23.28
CA ASP A 367 10.39 11.12 24.21
C ASP A 367 10.24 10.33 25.50
N THR A 368 9.81 11.02 26.57
CA THR A 368 9.46 10.39 27.86
C THR A 368 8.37 9.34 27.72
N ASP A 369 7.51 9.45 26.69
CA ASP A 369 6.46 8.50 26.37
C ASP A 369 6.76 7.67 25.11
N GLY A 370 8.01 7.67 24.64
CA GLY A 370 8.44 6.95 23.45
C GLY A 370 8.58 5.44 23.69
N TYR A 371 8.23 4.64 22.69
CA TYR A 371 8.36 3.19 22.72
C TYR A 371 9.45 2.73 21.74
N ALA A 372 10.44 1.99 22.26
CA ALA A 372 11.48 1.39 21.43
C ALA A 372 11.52 -0.12 21.63
N GLY A 373 11.51 -0.89 20.56
CA GLY A 373 11.59 -2.34 20.59
C GLY A 373 12.54 -2.91 19.55
N GLY A 374 13.38 -3.87 19.91
CA GLY A 374 14.35 -4.47 18.99
C GLY A 374 13.73 -5.10 17.75
N PHE A 375 12.46 -5.51 17.78
CA PHE A 375 11.71 -6.02 16.64
C PHE A 375 10.47 -5.18 16.34
N ILE A 376 9.57 -5.02 17.32
CA ILE A 376 8.35 -4.19 17.20
C ILE A 376 8.39 -3.12 18.29
N GLY A 377 8.13 -1.87 17.94
CA GLY A 377 8.02 -0.78 18.91
C GLY A 377 6.74 -0.89 19.74
N THR A 378 5.57 -0.93 19.09
CA THR A 378 4.29 -1.24 19.74
C THR A 378 3.43 -2.16 18.88
N SER A 379 2.68 -3.05 19.53
CA SER A 379 1.70 -3.91 18.88
C SER A 379 0.35 -3.79 19.59
N GLN A 380 -0.69 -3.56 18.83
CA GLN A 380 -2.06 -3.46 19.31
C GLN A 380 -2.94 -4.45 18.54
N THR A 381 -3.90 -5.06 19.22
CA THR A 381 -4.96 -5.79 18.55
C THR A 381 -5.91 -4.78 17.92
N GLY A 382 -6.08 -4.80 16.59
CA GLY A 382 -7.21 -4.14 15.97
C GLY A 382 -8.49 -4.84 16.43
N GLY A 383 -9.49 -4.11 16.88
CA GLY A 383 -10.81 -4.68 17.18
C GLY A 383 -11.36 -5.36 15.90
N LEU A 384 -12.06 -6.49 16.06
CA LEU A 384 -12.75 -7.19 14.96
C LEU A 384 -13.88 -6.36 14.35
N ALA A 385 -14.26 -5.31 15.03
CA ALA A 385 -15.08 -4.21 14.58
C ALA A 385 -14.57 -2.98 15.34
N ASP A 386 -14.19 -1.94 14.64
CA ASP A 386 -14.37 -0.60 15.16
C ASP A 386 -15.91 -0.39 15.14
N VAL A 387 -16.57 -1.18 15.99
CA VAL A 387 -17.96 -0.95 16.30
C VAL A 387 -17.98 0.43 16.92
N ALA A 388 -18.65 1.34 16.28
CA ALA A 388 -19.08 2.64 16.72
C ALA A 388 -18.46 3.09 18.04
N SER A 389 -17.82 4.23 18.07
CA SER A 389 -17.24 4.80 19.29
C SER A 389 -18.25 4.67 20.45
N GLU A 390 -17.77 4.63 21.67
CA GLU A 390 -18.65 4.59 22.85
C GLU A 390 -19.72 5.71 22.82
N GLU A 391 -19.42 6.83 22.16
CA GLU A 391 -20.37 7.90 21.87
C GLU A 391 -21.44 7.52 20.84
N ASP A 392 -21.08 6.75 19.81
CA ASP A 392 -22.05 6.25 18.83
C ASP A 392 -22.97 5.21 19.48
N LEU A 393 -22.47 4.36 20.37
CA LEU A 393 -23.27 3.40 21.15
C LEU A 393 -24.18 4.11 22.16
N LYS A 394 -23.72 5.16 22.83
CA LYS A 394 -24.55 6.01 23.72
C LYS A 394 -25.66 6.70 22.95
N GLY A 395 -25.38 7.19 21.73
CA GLY A 395 -26.39 7.74 20.84
C GLY A 395 -27.44 6.73 20.38
N TRP A 396 -27.11 5.43 20.37
CA TRP A 396 -28.04 4.35 20.04
C TRP A 396 -28.94 3.96 21.18
N ILE A 397 -28.41 3.95 22.41
CA ILE A 397 -29.15 3.51 23.60
C ILE A 397 -30.03 4.63 24.16
N THR A 398 -29.73 5.88 23.87
CA THR A 398 -30.46 7.04 24.42
C THR A 398 -31.58 7.55 23.51
N LYS A 399 -31.74 7.03 22.31
CA LYS A 399 -32.87 7.41 21.43
C LYS A 399 -33.95 6.33 21.44
N ASP A 400 -35.02 6.68 22.12
CA ASP A 400 -36.33 6.04 22.17
C ASP A 400 -36.58 4.96 23.22
N THR A 401 -36.55 5.36 24.49
CA THR A 401 -37.39 4.76 25.53
C THR A 401 -38.78 5.38 25.60
N SER A 402 -39.20 6.18 24.61
CA SER A 402 -40.52 6.81 24.60
C SER A 402 -41.60 6.08 23.84
N VAL A 403 -41.35 4.83 23.45
CA VAL A 403 -42.37 3.94 22.84
C VAL A 403 -42.42 2.64 23.62
N LEU A 404 -43.03 2.68 24.78
CA LEU A 404 -43.74 1.61 25.45
C LEU A 404 -45.04 2.16 25.99
#